data_1ef8de89578acd6611c4b2fee4f85646
#
_entry.id   1ef8de89578acd6611c4b2fee4f85646
#
_cell.length_a   1.000
_cell.length_b   1.000
_cell.length_c   1.000
_cell.angle_alpha   90.00
_cell.angle_beta   90.00
_cell.angle_gamma   90.00
#
_symmetry.space_group_name_H-M   'P 1'
#
loop_
_entity.id
_entity.type
_entity.pdbx_description
1 polymer ?
#
loop_
_entity_poly.entity_id
_entity_poly.type
_entity_poly.pdbx_seq_one_letter_code
_entity_poly.pdbx_strand_id
1 'polypeptide(L)'
;MTYIVTENCINCKYQDCVTVCPVDCFYEGENFLVIHPEECIDCGVCEPECPADAIKPDTESGLDEWLAINTKYAEIWPNITAAGDVPPDAEEWNGKPNKAAMLITGETPAAPTAAKPIYEPGRKPEFEGGETYEVDGTQLAVAQNEGQEIIQLKPRPSLETDGTEHDGLRLQSGKQSG
;
A
#
# COMPACT_ATOMS: atom_id res chain seq x y z
N MET A 1 11.28 -16.61 -7.18
CA MET A 1 10.82 -15.91 -8.41
C MET A 1 10.17 -14.63 -7.95
N THR A 2 10.49 -13.53 -8.59
CA THR A 2 9.97 -12.21 -8.27
C THR A 2 9.90 -11.40 -9.57
N TYR A 3 9.09 -10.34 -9.58
CA TYR A 3 9.16 -9.31 -10.60
C TYR A 3 10.14 -8.22 -10.19
N ILE A 4 10.77 -7.60 -11.15
CA ILE A 4 11.74 -6.51 -10.96
C ILE A 4 11.43 -5.36 -11.90
N VAL A 5 11.83 -4.15 -11.52
CA VAL A 5 11.73 -2.96 -12.35
C VAL A 5 13.07 -2.74 -13.08
N THR A 6 12.99 -2.45 -14.38
CA THR A 6 14.14 -2.26 -15.27
C THR A 6 14.29 -0.80 -15.72
N GLU A 7 15.33 -0.49 -16.51
CA GLU A 7 15.67 0.88 -16.94
C GLU A 7 14.52 1.68 -17.57
N ASN A 8 13.53 1.00 -18.15
CA ASN A 8 12.42 1.67 -18.81
C ASN A 8 11.56 2.51 -17.84
N CYS A 9 11.60 2.22 -16.54
CA CYS A 9 10.91 3.01 -15.51
C CYS A 9 11.60 4.36 -15.24
N ILE A 10 12.92 4.47 -15.46
CA ILE A 10 13.70 5.68 -15.13
C ILE A 10 13.10 6.90 -15.85
N ASN A 11 12.82 7.96 -15.10
CA ASN A 11 12.17 9.20 -15.51
C ASN A 11 10.71 9.04 -16.00
N CYS A 12 10.15 7.83 -16.03
CA CYS A 12 8.73 7.60 -16.37
C CYS A 12 7.83 7.56 -15.15
N LYS A 13 8.14 6.68 -14.16
CA LYS A 13 7.41 6.56 -12.88
C LYS A 13 5.88 6.74 -13.00
N TYR A 14 5.24 6.01 -13.92
CA TYR A 14 3.76 6.09 -14.09
C TYR A 14 2.97 5.65 -12.86
N GLN A 15 3.51 4.73 -12.08
CA GLN A 15 2.98 4.24 -10.81
C GLN A 15 1.65 3.46 -10.88
N ASP A 16 1.11 3.19 -12.07
CA ASP A 16 -0.09 2.36 -12.23
C ASP A 16 0.13 0.96 -11.61
N CYS A 17 1.35 0.43 -11.71
CA CYS A 17 1.76 -0.84 -11.14
C CYS A 17 1.66 -0.88 -9.61
N VAL A 18 1.80 0.25 -8.93
CA VAL A 18 1.69 0.35 -7.46
C VAL A 18 0.27 0.08 -7.00
N THR A 19 -0.71 0.64 -7.70
CA THR A 19 -2.13 0.55 -7.32
C THR A 19 -2.71 -0.86 -7.41
N VAL A 20 -2.11 -1.72 -8.23
CA VAL A 20 -2.57 -3.10 -8.41
C VAL A 20 -1.80 -4.12 -7.58
N CYS A 21 -0.78 -3.70 -6.85
CA CYS A 21 0.03 -4.61 -6.04
C CYS A 21 -0.71 -5.01 -4.76
N PRO A 22 -1.04 -6.31 -4.56
CA PRO A 22 -1.82 -6.74 -3.40
C PRO A 22 -1.01 -6.82 -2.10
N VAL A 23 0.31 -6.68 -2.19
CA VAL A 23 1.25 -6.81 -1.04
C VAL A 23 2.09 -5.56 -0.82
N ASP A 24 1.84 -4.47 -1.56
CA ASP A 24 2.52 -3.18 -1.41
C ASP A 24 4.05 -3.28 -1.42
N CYS A 25 4.62 -4.07 -2.33
CA CYS A 25 6.06 -4.33 -2.37
C CYS A 25 6.86 -3.32 -3.23
N PHE A 26 6.29 -2.15 -3.54
CA PHE A 26 6.97 -1.09 -4.27
C PHE A 26 7.63 -0.08 -3.36
N TYR A 27 8.82 0.38 -3.77
CA TYR A 27 9.61 1.38 -3.08
C TYR A 27 10.02 2.49 -4.06
N GLU A 28 10.00 3.74 -3.60
CA GLU A 28 10.11 4.90 -4.47
C GLU A 28 11.42 5.64 -4.28
N GLY A 29 12.22 5.70 -5.36
CA GLY A 29 13.34 6.61 -5.49
C GLY A 29 12.94 7.92 -6.18
N GLU A 30 13.90 8.83 -6.36
CA GLU A 30 13.67 10.13 -6.98
C GLU A 30 13.09 10.01 -8.39
N ASN A 31 13.71 9.20 -9.25
CA ASN A 31 13.28 9.02 -10.65
C ASN A 31 13.04 7.57 -11.06
N PHE A 32 12.92 6.66 -10.10
CA PHE A 32 12.81 5.23 -10.36
C PHE A 32 11.99 4.54 -9.26
N LEU A 33 11.34 3.44 -9.59
CA LEU A 33 10.68 2.54 -8.63
C LEU A 33 11.44 1.22 -8.56
N VAL A 34 11.35 0.54 -7.42
CA VAL A 34 11.86 -0.82 -7.27
C VAL A 34 10.80 -1.71 -6.60
N ILE A 35 10.90 -3.01 -6.86
CA ILE A 35 10.11 -4.05 -6.21
C ILE A 35 11.01 -4.75 -5.20
N HIS A 36 10.51 -4.95 -3.97
CA HIS A 36 11.23 -5.73 -2.96
C HIS A 36 11.12 -7.22 -3.27
N PRO A 37 12.24 -7.92 -3.58
CA PRO A 37 12.17 -9.29 -4.07
C PRO A 37 11.60 -10.29 -3.07
N GLU A 38 11.80 -10.06 -1.77
CA GLU A 38 11.30 -10.95 -0.71
C GLU A 38 9.83 -10.68 -0.36
N GLU A 39 9.31 -9.48 -0.61
CA GLU A 39 7.91 -9.14 -0.38
C GLU A 39 7.03 -9.47 -1.58
N CYS A 40 7.60 -9.51 -2.78
CA CYS A 40 6.88 -9.83 -4.01
C CYS A 40 6.42 -11.29 -4.00
N ILE A 41 5.12 -11.50 -4.22
CA ILE A 41 4.50 -12.84 -4.26
C ILE A 41 4.41 -13.43 -5.67
N ASP A 42 5.12 -12.85 -6.65
CA ASP A 42 5.18 -13.36 -8.04
C ASP A 42 3.80 -13.47 -8.73
N CYS A 43 2.88 -12.57 -8.43
CA CYS A 43 1.51 -12.62 -8.97
C CYS A 43 1.37 -12.07 -10.40
N GLY A 44 2.33 -11.30 -10.90
CA GLY A 44 2.42 -10.80 -12.27
C GLY A 44 1.42 -9.71 -12.67
N VAL A 45 0.57 -9.22 -11.76
CA VAL A 45 -0.47 -8.23 -12.10
C VAL A 45 0.09 -6.86 -12.47
N CYS A 46 1.27 -6.53 -11.98
CA CYS A 46 1.92 -5.23 -12.22
C CYS A 46 2.57 -5.11 -13.62
N GLU A 47 2.95 -6.22 -14.24
CA GLU A 47 3.61 -6.22 -15.55
C GLU A 47 2.73 -5.59 -16.65
N PRO A 48 1.47 -6.04 -16.89
CA PRO A 48 0.61 -5.47 -17.93
C PRO A 48 0.14 -4.04 -17.63
N GLU A 49 0.19 -3.61 -16.38
CA GLU A 49 -0.21 -2.26 -15.97
C GLU A 49 0.90 -1.21 -16.14
N CYS A 50 2.10 -1.63 -16.53
CA CYS A 50 3.22 -0.71 -16.72
C CYS A 50 3.23 -0.13 -18.15
N PRO A 51 2.90 1.17 -18.36
CA PRO A 51 2.90 1.77 -19.70
C PRO A 51 4.28 1.82 -20.34
N ALA A 52 5.35 1.80 -19.53
CA ALA A 52 6.73 1.80 -19.99
C ALA A 52 7.31 0.41 -20.27
N ASP A 53 6.54 -0.65 -20.07
CA ASP A 53 7.01 -2.04 -20.19
C ASP A 53 8.31 -2.29 -19.39
N ALA A 54 8.35 -1.74 -18.17
CA ALA A 54 9.54 -1.72 -17.32
C ALA A 54 9.60 -2.88 -16.33
N ILE A 55 8.53 -3.66 -16.16
CA ILE A 55 8.44 -4.73 -15.17
C ILE A 55 8.63 -6.07 -15.87
N LYS A 56 9.57 -6.86 -15.35
CA LYS A 56 9.91 -8.18 -15.92
C LYS A 56 10.12 -9.21 -14.81
N PRO A 57 9.87 -10.51 -15.09
CA PRO A 57 10.21 -11.56 -14.15
C PRO A 57 11.74 -11.73 -14.05
N ASP A 58 12.25 -12.01 -12.85
CA ASP A 58 13.67 -12.23 -12.57
C ASP A 58 14.28 -13.43 -13.31
N THR A 59 13.45 -14.24 -13.93
CA THR A 59 13.86 -15.40 -14.73
C THR A 59 14.32 -15.05 -16.15
N GLU A 60 14.09 -13.82 -16.61
CA GLU A 60 14.61 -13.36 -17.88
C GLU A 60 16.13 -13.19 -17.81
N SER A 61 16.81 -13.63 -18.86
CA SER A 61 18.27 -13.55 -18.93
C SER A 61 18.77 -12.10 -19.07
N GLY A 62 19.83 -11.76 -18.34
CA GLY A 62 20.48 -10.44 -18.45
C GLY A 62 19.89 -9.39 -17.51
N LEU A 63 19.05 -9.79 -16.57
CA LEU A 63 18.43 -8.88 -15.59
C LEU A 63 19.08 -8.94 -14.20
N ASP A 64 20.20 -9.66 -14.04
CA ASP A 64 20.88 -9.82 -12.75
C ASP A 64 21.27 -8.48 -12.10
N GLU A 65 21.68 -7.51 -12.93
CA GLU A 65 22.03 -6.16 -12.46
C GLU A 65 20.79 -5.43 -11.92
N TRP A 66 19.66 -5.55 -12.61
CA TRP A 66 18.40 -4.94 -12.18
C TRP A 66 17.84 -5.62 -10.94
N LEU A 67 18.00 -6.92 -10.80
CA LEU A 67 17.64 -7.64 -9.57
C LEU A 67 18.46 -7.12 -8.38
N ALA A 68 19.77 -6.92 -8.56
CA ALA A 68 20.63 -6.36 -7.53
C ALA A 68 20.24 -4.91 -7.16
N ILE A 69 19.86 -4.09 -8.15
CA ILE A 69 19.38 -2.72 -7.95
C ILE A 69 18.07 -2.73 -7.17
N ASN A 70 17.08 -3.55 -7.57
CA ASN A 70 15.81 -3.67 -6.89
C ASN A 70 16.00 -4.11 -5.44
N THR A 71 16.81 -5.14 -5.18
CA THR A 71 17.12 -5.63 -3.84
C THR A 71 17.73 -4.53 -2.97
N LYS A 72 18.78 -3.86 -3.48
CA LYS A 72 19.51 -2.84 -2.73
C LYS A 72 18.63 -1.65 -2.35
N TYR A 73 17.88 -1.11 -3.31
CA TYR A 73 17.14 0.12 -3.09
C TYR A 73 15.78 -0.09 -2.41
N ALA A 74 15.22 -1.29 -2.45
CA ALA A 74 14.08 -1.66 -1.63
C ALA A 74 14.37 -1.60 -0.12
N GLU A 75 15.63 -1.80 0.28
CA GLU A 75 16.06 -1.66 1.68
C GLU A 75 16.26 -0.20 2.13
N ILE A 76 16.43 0.73 1.17
CA ILE A 76 16.86 2.10 1.44
C ILE A 76 15.71 3.10 1.20
N TRP A 77 14.95 2.90 0.14
CA TRP A 77 13.92 3.83 -0.29
C TRP A 77 12.60 3.63 0.48
N PRO A 78 11.76 4.66 0.56
CA PRO A 78 10.47 4.55 1.22
C PRO A 78 9.52 3.61 0.47
N ASN A 79 8.79 2.81 1.22
CA ASN A 79 7.68 2.00 0.69
C ASN A 79 6.53 2.90 0.27
N ILE A 80 5.89 2.59 -0.85
CA ILE A 80 4.71 3.29 -1.33
C ILE A 80 3.55 2.31 -1.55
N THR A 81 2.35 2.73 -1.16
CA THR A 81 1.11 1.94 -1.23
C THR A 81 0.04 2.56 -2.12
N ALA A 82 0.31 3.75 -2.64
CA ALA A 82 -0.57 4.47 -3.54
C ALA A 82 0.26 5.18 -4.63
N ALA A 83 -0.33 5.37 -5.79
CA ALA A 83 0.28 6.15 -6.85
C ALA A 83 0.38 7.63 -6.43
N GLY A 84 1.54 8.22 -6.65
CA GLY A 84 1.79 9.66 -6.52
C GLY A 84 1.68 10.39 -7.86
N ASP A 85 2.35 11.54 -7.95
CA ASP A 85 2.36 12.33 -9.16
C ASP A 85 3.31 11.75 -10.22
N VAL A 86 2.81 11.61 -11.44
CA VAL A 86 3.63 11.21 -12.59
C VAL A 86 4.48 12.40 -13.04
N PRO A 87 5.79 12.22 -13.30
CA PRO A 87 6.62 13.27 -13.83
C PRO A 87 6.04 13.88 -15.13
N PRO A 88 6.05 15.21 -15.29
CA PRO A 88 5.44 15.86 -16.45
C PRO A 88 6.10 15.52 -17.78
N ASP A 89 7.33 15.05 -17.75
CA ASP A 89 8.15 14.64 -18.89
C ASP A 89 8.19 13.10 -19.10
N ALA A 90 7.38 12.34 -18.34
CA ALA A 90 7.32 10.88 -18.40
C ALA A 90 7.12 10.35 -19.84
N GLU A 91 6.22 10.97 -20.60
CA GLU A 91 5.94 10.61 -21.99
C GLU A 91 7.15 10.83 -22.92
N GLU A 92 7.97 11.84 -22.66
CA GLU A 92 9.19 12.08 -23.44
C GLU A 92 10.25 11.01 -23.20
N TRP A 93 10.26 10.41 -22.00
CA TRP A 93 11.19 9.37 -21.61
C TRP A 93 10.71 7.97 -21.95
N ASN A 94 9.43 7.79 -22.22
CA ASN A 94 8.85 6.51 -22.57
C ASN A 94 9.46 5.98 -23.88
N GLY A 95 9.97 4.75 -23.85
CA GLY A 95 10.61 4.10 -24.99
C GLY A 95 12.01 4.60 -25.34
N LYS A 96 12.61 5.53 -24.59
CA LYS A 96 14.02 5.93 -24.79
C LYS A 96 14.95 4.85 -24.24
N PRO A 97 15.95 4.41 -24.99
CA PRO A 97 16.96 3.44 -24.54
C PRO A 97 18.07 4.10 -23.72
N ASN A 98 18.87 3.28 -23.04
CA ASN A 98 20.08 3.67 -22.31
C ASN A 98 19.81 4.68 -21.16
N LYS A 99 18.74 4.47 -20.40
CA LYS A 99 18.38 5.31 -19.25
C LYS A 99 19.14 4.93 -17.97
N ALA A 100 19.78 3.76 -17.94
CA ALA A 100 20.49 3.26 -16.75
C ALA A 100 21.48 4.29 -16.16
N ALA A 101 22.20 5.05 -17.02
CA ALA A 101 23.13 6.10 -16.58
C ALA A 101 22.44 7.31 -15.92
N MET A 102 21.13 7.42 -16.03
CA MET A 102 20.33 8.53 -15.46
C MET A 102 19.68 8.17 -14.12
N LEU A 103 19.90 6.94 -13.64
CA LEU A 103 19.38 6.50 -12.35
C LEU A 103 19.94 7.38 -11.23
N ILE A 104 19.05 8.08 -10.52
CA ILE A 104 19.40 8.88 -9.35
C ILE A 104 19.34 7.98 -8.13
N THR A 105 20.52 7.64 -7.61
CA THR A 105 20.68 6.73 -6.47
C THR A 105 20.83 7.49 -5.14
N GLY A 106 20.46 8.77 -5.10
CA GLY A 106 20.46 9.55 -3.87
C GLY A 106 19.75 8.78 -2.77
N GLU A 107 20.42 8.63 -1.62
CA GLU A 107 19.77 8.13 -0.41
C GLU A 107 18.72 9.17 -0.01
N THR A 108 17.50 9.01 -0.49
CA THR A 108 16.37 9.76 0.05
C THR A 108 16.23 9.28 1.48
N PRO A 109 16.38 10.14 2.51
CA PRO A 109 16.13 9.70 3.88
C PRO A 109 14.70 9.14 3.88
N ALA A 110 14.56 7.88 4.25
CA ALA A 110 13.28 7.22 4.33
C ALA A 110 12.30 8.16 5.02
N ALA A 111 11.29 8.63 4.30
CA ALA A 111 10.12 9.18 4.95
C ALA A 111 9.72 8.14 6.01
N PRO A 112 9.40 8.54 7.25
CA PRO A 112 9.05 7.56 8.26
C PRO A 112 7.95 6.70 7.67
N THR A 113 8.30 5.48 7.35
CA THR A 113 7.36 4.45 6.92
C THR A 113 6.23 4.53 7.91
N ALA A 114 5.04 4.90 7.45
CA ALA A 114 3.84 4.70 8.26
C ALA A 114 3.89 3.22 8.61
N ALA A 115 4.29 2.94 9.85
CA ALA A 115 4.52 1.58 10.29
C ALA A 115 3.29 0.79 9.93
N LYS A 116 3.45 -0.21 9.05
CA LYS A 116 2.36 -1.15 8.74
C LYS A 116 1.75 -1.51 10.09
N PRO A 117 0.46 -1.33 10.31
CA PRO A 117 -0.14 -1.65 11.58
C PRO A 117 0.19 -3.12 11.86
N ILE A 118 1.06 -3.36 12.82
CA ILE A 118 1.38 -4.71 13.26
C ILE A 118 0.10 -5.22 13.91
N TYR A 119 -0.69 -5.97 13.12
CA TYR A 119 -1.83 -6.68 13.67
C TYR A 119 -1.28 -7.81 14.53
N GLU A 120 -1.16 -7.55 15.82
CA GLU A 120 -0.97 -8.59 16.82
C GLU A 120 -2.34 -9.17 17.19
N PRO A 121 -2.65 -10.43 16.82
CA PRO A 121 -3.91 -11.06 17.21
C PRO A 121 -3.98 -11.14 18.74
N GLY A 122 -4.92 -10.41 19.33
CA GLY A 122 -5.14 -10.40 20.78
C GLY A 122 -4.76 -9.13 21.52
N ARG A 123 -4.09 -8.16 20.89
CA ARG A 123 -3.87 -6.86 21.52
C ARG A 123 -5.08 -5.97 21.35
N LYS A 124 -5.74 -5.64 22.45
CA LYS A 124 -6.79 -4.61 22.46
C LYS A 124 -6.13 -3.26 22.18
N PRO A 125 -6.64 -2.46 21.24
CA PRO A 125 -6.14 -1.11 21.04
C PRO A 125 -6.37 -0.30 22.32
N GLU A 126 -5.30 0.17 22.94
CA GLU A 126 -5.37 1.17 24.00
C GLU A 126 -5.54 2.54 23.33
N PHE A 127 -6.73 3.10 23.44
CA PHE A 127 -6.99 4.48 23.01
C PHE A 127 -6.79 5.41 24.21
N GLU A 128 -5.69 6.16 24.20
CA GLU A 128 -5.52 7.29 25.12
C GLU A 128 -6.19 8.52 24.48
N GLY A 129 -7.27 9.01 25.14
CA GLY A 129 -7.80 10.34 24.91
C GLY A 129 -8.80 10.56 23.79
N GLY A 130 -9.74 9.65 23.57
CA GLY A 130 -10.88 9.86 22.67
C GLY A 130 -12.15 10.24 23.42
N GLU A 131 -12.94 11.16 22.89
CA GLU A 131 -14.30 11.43 23.38
C GLU A 131 -15.22 10.23 23.04
N THR A 132 -16.01 9.81 24.01
CA THR A 132 -16.98 8.73 23.80
C THR A 132 -18.37 9.29 23.67
N TYR A 133 -19.09 8.92 22.63
CA TYR A 133 -20.49 9.28 22.41
C TYR A 133 -21.36 8.03 22.57
N GLU A 134 -22.49 8.18 23.25
CA GLU A 134 -23.45 7.11 23.41
C GLU A 134 -24.61 7.34 22.42
N VAL A 135 -24.77 6.41 21.48
CA VAL A 135 -25.90 6.42 20.54
C VAL A 135 -26.60 5.09 20.64
N ASP A 136 -27.88 5.17 21.05
CA ASP A 136 -28.78 4.02 21.11
C ASP A 136 -28.24 2.84 21.97
N GLY A 137 -27.61 3.16 23.11
CA GLY A 137 -27.05 2.18 24.04
C GLY A 137 -25.71 1.55 23.55
N THR A 138 -25.13 2.04 22.46
CA THR A 138 -23.83 1.64 21.97
C THR A 138 -22.82 2.76 22.21
N GLN A 139 -21.72 2.47 22.90
CA GLN A 139 -20.64 3.44 23.06
C GLN A 139 -19.77 3.48 21.79
N LEU A 140 -19.70 4.65 21.19
CA LEU A 140 -18.84 4.96 20.08
C LEU A 140 -17.60 5.68 20.60
N ALA A 141 -16.43 5.16 20.32
CA ALA A 141 -15.18 5.85 20.59
C ALA A 141 -14.69 6.52 19.31
N VAL A 142 -14.45 7.81 19.36
CA VAL A 142 -13.85 8.58 18.27
C VAL A 142 -12.37 8.72 18.57
N ALA A 143 -11.54 8.15 17.71
CA ALA A 143 -10.09 8.37 17.73
C ALA A 143 -9.75 9.45 16.70
N GLN A 144 -9.07 10.50 17.13
CA GLN A 144 -8.54 11.51 16.22
C GLN A 144 -7.11 11.11 15.87
N ASN A 145 -6.86 10.89 14.58
CA ASN A 145 -5.51 10.72 14.07
C ASN A 145 -5.29 11.75 12.95
N GLU A 146 -4.42 12.71 13.21
CA GLU A 146 -3.94 13.72 12.26
C GLU A 146 -5.02 14.38 11.36
N GLY A 147 -6.17 14.74 11.97
CA GLY A 147 -7.25 15.47 11.29
C GLY A 147 -8.28 14.62 10.58
N GLN A 148 -8.24 13.30 10.73
CA GLN A 148 -9.32 12.41 10.28
C GLN A 148 -10.07 11.83 11.48
N GLU A 149 -11.37 12.02 11.52
CA GLU A 149 -12.24 11.37 12.50
C GLU A 149 -12.53 9.92 12.05
N ILE A 150 -12.05 8.96 12.84
CA ILE A 150 -12.34 7.54 12.63
C ILE A 150 -13.34 7.11 13.69
N ILE A 151 -14.56 6.79 13.27
CA ILE A 151 -15.61 6.26 14.14
C ILE A 151 -15.46 4.75 14.22
N GLN A 152 -15.10 4.23 15.39
CA GLN A 152 -15.07 2.79 15.63
C GLN A 152 -16.26 2.36 16.49
N LEU A 153 -17.01 1.41 15.98
CA LEU A 153 -18.11 0.77 16.72
C LEU A 153 -17.52 -0.23 17.72
N LYS A 154 -17.68 0.03 19.02
CA LYS A 154 -17.43 -1.01 20.03
C LYS A 154 -18.48 -2.13 19.89
N PRO A 155 -18.07 -3.39 19.82
CA PRO A 155 -19.01 -4.49 19.86
C PRO A 155 -19.77 -4.44 21.17
N ARG A 156 -21.09 -4.61 21.08
CA ARG A 156 -21.97 -4.70 22.24
C ARG A 156 -21.44 -5.78 23.17
N PRO A 157 -21.33 -5.56 24.50
CA PRO A 157 -21.05 -6.64 25.42
C PRO A 157 -22.13 -7.71 25.23
N SER A 158 -21.69 -8.94 24.98
CA SER A 158 -22.59 -10.08 24.86
C SER A 158 -23.46 -10.14 26.13
N LEU A 159 -24.74 -9.89 25.98
CA LEU A 159 -25.70 -10.30 26.98
C LEU A 159 -25.52 -11.81 27.13
N GLU A 160 -25.30 -12.27 28.37
CA GLU A 160 -25.34 -13.69 28.68
C GLU A 160 -26.67 -14.22 28.14
N THR A 161 -26.60 -14.99 27.08
CA THR A 161 -27.78 -15.64 26.51
C THR A 161 -28.03 -16.88 27.34
N ASP A 162 -29.20 -16.94 27.94
CA ASP A 162 -29.82 -18.14 28.49
C ASP A 162 -30.17 -19.13 27.35
N GLY A 163 -29.23 -19.52 26.53
CA GLY A 163 -29.35 -20.65 25.62
C GLY A 163 -30.31 -20.53 24.44
N THR A 164 -30.77 -19.32 24.07
CA THR A 164 -31.55 -19.12 22.84
C THR A 164 -30.68 -18.45 21.75
N GLU A 165 -30.48 -19.16 20.68
CA GLU A 165 -29.83 -18.66 19.44
C GLU A 165 -30.61 -17.44 18.94
N HIS A 166 -29.97 -16.29 18.92
CA HIS A 166 -30.42 -15.14 18.14
C HIS A 166 -29.54 -14.92 16.95
N ASP A 167 -30.05 -15.38 15.83
CA ASP A 167 -29.61 -15.08 14.49
C ASP A 167 -29.59 -13.58 14.22
N GLY A 168 -28.45 -13.14 13.69
CA GLY A 168 -28.38 -12.15 12.60
C GLY A 168 -28.62 -10.69 12.96
N LEU A 169 -27.58 -9.92 12.71
CA LEU A 169 -27.64 -8.48 12.43
C LEU A 169 -28.74 -8.16 11.39
N ARG A 170 -29.89 -7.65 11.86
CA ARG A 170 -30.92 -7.12 10.99
C ARG A 170 -30.65 -5.64 10.76
N LEU A 171 -30.09 -5.30 9.62
CA LEU A 171 -30.07 -3.94 9.13
C LEU A 171 -31.53 -3.53 8.82
N GLN A 172 -32.13 -2.69 9.66
CA GLN A 172 -33.35 -2.02 9.29
C GLN A 172 -33.03 -0.81 8.44
N SER A 173 -33.33 -0.91 7.15
CA SER A 173 -33.37 0.24 6.26
C SER A 173 -34.48 1.17 6.68
N GLY A 174 -34.13 2.35 7.23
CA GLY A 174 -35.08 3.42 7.50
C GLY A 174 -35.71 3.90 6.21
N LYS A 175 -37.02 3.72 6.07
CA LYS A 175 -37.85 4.40 5.07
C LYS A 175 -37.86 5.88 5.40
N GLN A 176 -37.30 6.69 4.50
CA GLN A 176 -37.67 8.10 4.43
C GLN A 176 -39.06 8.22 3.86
N SER A 177 -39.98 8.78 4.62
CA SER A 177 -41.27 9.21 4.15
C SER A 177 -41.35 10.73 4.19
N GLY A 178 -41.80 11.32 3.09
CA GLY A 178 -42.31 12.67 2.96
C GLY A 178 -41.39 13.65 2.31
#